data_6e22ff9ca5247a075f33920719577b79
#
_entry.id   6e22ff9ca5247a075f33920719577b79
#
_cell.length_a   1.000
_cell.length_b   1.000
_cell.length_c   1.000
_cell.angle_alpha   90.00
_cell.angle_beta   90.00
_cell.angle_gamma   90.00
#
_symmetry.space_group_name_H-M   'P 1'
#
loop_
_entity.id
_entity.type
_entity.pdbx_description
1 polymer ?
#
loop_
_entity_poly.entity_id
_entity_poly.type
_entity_poly.pdbx_seq_one_letter_code
_entity_poly.pdbx_strand_id
1 'polypeptide(L)'
;SCLHCADAPCVTVCPTGASYKRSEDGIVLVNEDACIGCGLCAWACPYGARELDPRQGVMKKCTLCVDRIYNEALPEEDREPACVRTCPTGARHFGDLSDPASPVSRLVAERGGYDLMPELGTRPTNKYLPPRKKGAAEAGPLMPLVDVQATGLAGWLDRILGRF
;
A
#
# COMPACT_ATOMS: atom_id res chain seq x y z
N SER A 1 -1.53 -1.97 3.02
CA SER A 1 -2.49 -0.86 2.86
C SER A 1 -3.90 -1.40 2.62
N CYS A 2 -4.93 -0.56 2.82
CA CYS A 2 -6.31 -0.92 2.51
C CYS A 2 -6.48 -1.19 1.00
N LEU A 3 -7.26 -2.22 0.65
CA LEU A 3 -7.53 -2.58 -0.75
C LEU A 3 -8.86 -2.01 -1.26
N HIS A 4 -9.58 -1.25 -0.45
CA HIS A 4 -10.85 -0.60 -0.79
C HIS A 4 -11.85 -1.54 -1.50
N CYS A 5 -12.04 -2.74 -0.92
CA CYS A 5 -12.80 -3.84 -1.50
C CYS A 5 -14.20 -3.44 -1.99
N ALA A 6 -14.64 -4.04 -3.08
CA ALA A 6 -16.02 -3.88 -3.55
C ALA A 6 -17.00 -4.47 -2.53
N ASP A 7 -16.72 -5.68 -2.06
CA ASP A 7 -17.45 -6.33 -0.97
C ASP A 7 -16.61 -6.22 0.31
N ALA A 8 -16.80 -5.12 1.02
CA ALA A 8 -15.96 -4.76 2.17
C ALA A 8 -16.51 -5.33 3.48
N PRO A 9 -16.03 -6.47 4.02
CA PRO A 9 -16.55 -7.05 5.25
C PRO A 9 -16.41 -6.11 6.45
N CYS A 10 -15.39 -5.26 6.43
CA CYS A 10 -15.16 -4.26 7.44
C CYS A 10 -16.20 -3.12 7.48
N VAL A 11 -16.98 -2.95 6.42
CA VAL A 11 -18.15 -2.05 6.40
C VAL A 11 -19.35 -2.77 7.01
N THR A 12 -19.61 -4.00 6.58
CA THR A 12 -20.76 -4.79 7.00
C THR A 12 -20.81 -5.04 8.51
N VAL A 13 -19.65 -5.26 9.15
CA VAL A 13 -19.57 -5.55 10.60
C VAL A 13 -19.59 -4.32 11.49
N CYS A 14 -19.60 -3.12 10.93
CA CYS A 14 -19.53 -1.89 11.74
C CYS A 14 -20.88 -1.58 12.39
N PRO A 15 -21.01 -1.65 13.74
CA PRO A 15 -22.30 -1.48 14.41
C PRO A 15 -22.81 -0.04 14.37
N THR A 16 -21.92 0.94 14.23
CA THR A 16 -22.28 2.37 14.18
C THR A 16 -22.36 2.92 12.75
N GLY A 17 -22.02 2.10 11.73
CA GLY A 17 -21.88 2.60 10.36
C GLY A 17 -20.69 3.53 10.13
N ALA A 18 -19.80 3.70 11.12
CA ALA A 18 -18.61 4.53 11.01
C ALA A 18 -17.67 4.09 9.87
N SER A 19 -17.54 2.78 9.66
CA SER A 19 -16.87 2.25 8.48
C SER A 19 -17.86 2.20 7.32
N TYR A 20 -17.58 2.93 6.26
CA TYR A 20 -18.52 3.07 5.14
C TYR A 20 -17.78 3.06 3.80
N LYS A 21 -18.51 2.82 2.75
CA LYS A 21 -18.06 2.91 1.37
C LYS A 21 -18.75 4.09 0.70
N ARG A 22 -17.96 4.94 0.08
CA ARG A 22 -18.48 6.09 -0.68
C ARG A 22 -19.21 5.57 -1.92
N SER A 23 -20.33 6.21 -2.25
CA SER A 23 -21.11 5.89 -3.44
C SER A 23 -20.49 6.42 -4.72
N GLU A 24 -19.73 7.51 -4.62
CA GLU A 24 -19.19 8.25 -5.75
C GLU A 24 -18.04 7.53 -6.42
N ASP A 25 -17.18 6.91 -5.63
CA ASP A 25 -15.90 6.34 -6.10
C ASP A 25 -15.58 4.97 -5.50
N GLY A 26 -16.43 4.49 -4.58
CA GLY A 26 -16.22 3.21 -3.92
C GLY A 26 -15.07 3.19 -2.91
N ILE A 27 -14.48 4.33 -2.55
CA ILE A 27 -13.44 4.41 -1.53
C ILE A 27 -14.04 4.07 -0.17
N VAL A 28 -13.43 3.13 0.54
CA VAL A 28 -13.85 2.77 1.90
C VAL A 28 -13.18 3.70 2.90
N LEU A 29 -13.97 4.34 3.76
CA LEU A 29 -13.50 5.30 4.76
C LEU A 29 -13.99 4.92 6.17
N VAL A 30 -13.53 5.68 7.16
CA VAL A 30 -14.00 5.65 8.55
C VAL A 30 -14.38 7.07 8.93
N ASN A 31 -15.63 7.24 9.37
CA ASN A 31 -16.05 8.45 10.05
C ASN A 31 -15.58 8.36 11.52
N GLU A 32 -14.61 9.18 11.88
CA GLU A 32 -13.99 9.14 13.20
C GLU A 32 -14.93 9.56 14.31
N ASP A 33 -15.86 10.51 14.02
CA ASP A 33 -16.83 11.00 15.01
C ASP A 33 -17.87 9.93 15.39
N ALA A 34 -18.19 9.02 14.46
CA ALA A 34 -19.09 7.90 14.70
C ALA A 34 -18.39 6.63 15.17
N CYS A 35 -17.07 6.60 15.14
CA CYS A 35 -16.27 5.43 15.46
C CYS A 35 -16.11 5.26 16.98
N ILE A 36 -16.53 4.11 17.51
CA ILE A 36 -16.39 3.77 18.94
C ILE A 36 -15.15 2.91 19.26
N GLY A 37 -14.25 2.71 18.29
CA GLY A 37 -13.01 1.97 18.51
C GLY A 37 -13.17 0.47 18.84
N CYS A 38 -14.32 -0.14 18.55
CA CYS A 38 -14.61 -1.53 18.94
C CYS A 38 -13.73 -2.61 18.29
N GLY A 39 -12.96 -2.30 17.25
CA GLY A 39 -12.02 -3.21 16.59
C GLY A 39 -12.65 -4.25 15.66
N LEU A 40 -13.96 -4.42 15.59
CA LEU A 40 -14.61 -5.45 14.76
C LEU A 40 -14.20 -5.37 13.29
N CYS A 41 -14.04 -4.17 12.74
CA CYS A 41 -13.61 -3.98 11.36
C CYS A 41 -12.13 -4.39 11.13
N ALA A 42 -11.28 -4.38 12.16
CA ALA A 42 -9.93 -4.91 12.07
C ALA A 42 -9.94 -6.45 12.03
N TRP A 43 -10.78 -7.08 12.83
CA TRP A 43 -10.94 -8.54 12.84
C TRP A 43 -11.55 -9.06 11.54
N ALA A 44 -12.49 -8.29 10.95
CA ALA A 44 -13.12 -8.66 9.70
C ALA A 44 -12.24 -8.42 8.46
N CYS A 45 -11.15 -7.66 8.59
CA CYS A 45 -10.28 -7.36 7.46
C CYS A 45 -9.24 -8.47 7.25
N PRO A 46 -9.34 -9.27 6.18
CA PRO A 46 -8.38 -10.36 5.97
C PRO A 46 -6.98 -9.88 5.61
N TYR A 47 -6.86 -8.61 5.25
CA TYR A 47 -5.59 -7.99 4.83
C TYR A 47 -4.86 -7.25 5.97
N GLY A 48 -5.41 -7.25 7.19
CA GLY A 48 -4.83 -6.55 8.32
C GLY A 48 -4.65 -5.04 8.11
N ALA A 49 -5.54 -4.42 7.33
CA ALA A 49 -5.37 -3.03 6.87
C ALA A 49 -6.05 -2.00 7.79
N ARG A 50 -6.28 -2.33 9.05
CA ARG A 50 -6.94 -1.44 10.01
C ARG A 50 -6.25 -1.51 11.37
N GLU A 51 -6.01 -0.34 11.94
CA GLU A 51 -5.34 -0.19 13.22
C GLU A 51 -6.17 0.71 14.15
N LEU A 52 -6.10 0.44 15.45
CA LEU A 52 -6.66 1.32 16.47
C LEU A 52 -5.66 2.45 16.77
N ASP A 53 -6.12 3.68 16.66
CA ASP A 53 -5.36 4.81 17.22
C ASP A 53 -5.69 4.92 18.73
N PRO A 54 -4.74 4.58 19.60
CA PRO A 54 -4.99 4.58 21.04
C PRO A 54 -5.15 5.97 21.63
N ARG A 55 -4.71 7.03 20.92
CA ARG A 55 -4.83 8.41 21.40
C ARG A 55 -6.23 8.95 21.16
N GLN A 56 -6.81 8.61 20.02
CA GLN A 56 -8.15 9.07 19.63
C GLN A 56 -9.25 8.05 19.95
N GLY A 57 -8.88 6.80 20.22
CA GLY A 57 -9.84 5.71 20.46
C GLY A 57 -10.64 5.30 19.23
N VAL A 58 -10.15 5.60 18.04
CA VAL A 58 -10.85 5.34 16.76
C VAL A 58 -10.01 4.45 15.84
N MET A 59 -10.68 3.80 14.90
CA MET A 59 -9.99 2.97 13.91
C MET A 59 -9.45 3.82 12.77
N LYS A 60 -8.20 3.60 12.40
CA LYS A 60 -7.51 4.25 11.27
C LYS A 60 -7.20 3.25 10.17
N LYS A 61 -7.07 3.75 8.96
CA LYS A 61 -6.62 2.99 7.78
C LYS A 61 -6.24 3.92 6.64
N CYS A 62 -5.69 3.37 5.57
CA CYS A 62 -5.44 4.10 4.32
C CYS A 62 -6.73 4.71 3.77
N THR A 63 -6.74 6.01 3.51
CA THR A 63 -7.87 6.77 2.96
C THR A 63 -7.80 6.91 1.43
N LEU A 64 -6.80 6.33 0.78
CA LEU A 64 -6.43 6.60 -0.61
C LEU A 64 -6.08 8.08 -0.85
N CYS A 65 -5.73 8.81 0.21
CA CYS A 65 -5.50 10.25 0.19
C CYS A 65 -6.66 11.02 -0.44
N VAL A 66 -7.90 10.69 -0.04
CA VAL A 66 -9.14 11.27 -0.59
C VAL A 66 -9.15 12.81 -0.53
N ASP A 67 -8.55 13.36 0.52
CA ASP A 67 -8.33 14.78 0.73
C ASP A 67 -7.38 15.41 -0.31
N ARG A 68 -6.48 14.62 -0.87
CA ARG A 68 -5.50 15.05 -1.86
C ARG A 68 -5.98 14.85 -3.30
N ILE A 69 -6.53 13.66 -3.60
CA ILE A 69 -6.96 13.34 -4.98
C ILE A 69 -8.11 14.21 -5.48
N TYR A 70 -8.90 14.78 -4.56
CA TYR A 70 -9.98 15.72 -4.88
C TYR A 70 -9.67 17.18 -4.54
N ASN A 71 -8.41 17.50 -4.25
CA ASN A 71 -8.02 18.87 -3.92
C ASN A 71 -7.81 19.70 -5.19
N GLU A 72 -8.78 20.53 -5.53
CA GLU A 72 -8.74 21.39 -6.69
C GLU A 72 -7.68 22.49 -6.63
N ALA A 73 -7.15 22.78 -5.44
CA ALA A 73 -6.03 23.72 -5.28
C ALA A 73 -4.69 23.13 -5.72
N LEU A 74 -4.61 21.81 -5.92
CA LEU A 74 -3.41 21.17 -6.44
C LEU A 74 -3.47 21.06 -7.98
N PRO A 75 -2.32 21.15 -8.68
CA PRO A 75 -2.23 20.76 -10.07
C PRO A 75 -2.74 19.35 -10.31
N GLU A 76 -3.32 19.07 -11.46
CA GLU A 76 -3.92 17.76 -11.77
C GLU A 76 -2.91 16.62 -11.63
N GLU A 77 -1.68 16.81 -12.08
CA GLU A 77 -0.57 15.86 -11.96
C GLU A 77 -0.18 15.57 -10.50
N ASP A 78 -0.59 16.43 -9.57
CA ASP A 78 -0.31 16.29 -8.14
C ASP A 78 -1.48 15.65 -7.36
N ARG A 79 -2.63 15.45 -8.01
CA ARG A 79 -3.84 14.86 -7.41
C ARG A 79 -3.76 13.34 -7.36
N GLU A 80 -2.69 12.81 -6.81
CA GLU A 80 -2.49 11.38 -6.64
C GLU A 80 -2.10 11.02 -5.21
N PRO A 81 -2.29 9.77 -4.78
CA PRO A 81 -1.92 9.34 -3.43
C PRO A 81 -0.44 9.56 -3.14
N ALA A 82 -0.12 10.02 -1.93
CA ALA A 82 1.26 10.28 -1.51
C ALA A 82 2.19 9.07 -1.70
N CYS A 83 1.68 7.85 -1.49
CA CYS A 83 2.45 6.62 -1.66
C CYS A 83 2.79 6.30 -3.13
N VAL A 84 2.07 6.87 -4.09
CA VAL A 84 2.40 6.79 -5.53
C VAL A 84 3.53 7.75 -5.82
N ARG A 85 3.39 9.01 -5.45
CA ARG A 85 4.38 10.07 -5.66
C ARG A 85 5.75 9.76 -5.04
N THR A 86 5.76 9.19 -3.84
CA THR A 86 7.00 8.91 -3.10
C THR A 86 7.62 7.56 -3.43
N CYS A 87 7.04 6.79 -4.36
CA CYS A 87 7.57 5.48 -4.72
C CYS A 87 8.81 5.61 -5.62
N PRO A 88 10.04 5.37 -5.14
CA PRO A 88 11.25 5.61 -5.92
C PRO A 88 11.41 4.64 -7.10
N THR A 89 10.71 3.49 -7.04
CA THR A 89 10.78 2.46 -8.08
C THR A 89 9.66 2.58 -9.11
N GLY A 90 8.71 3.52 -8.93
CA GLY A 90 7.53 3.62 -9.78
C GLY A 90 6.66 2.36 -9.78
N ALA A 91 6.65 1.61 -8.67
CA ALA A 91 5.91 0.34 -8.55
C ALA A 91 4.44 0.53 -8.15
N ARG A 92 4.04 1.75 -7.83
CA ARG A 92 2.66 2.10 -7.48
C ARG A 92 2.06 2.95 -8.57
N HIS A 93 0.86 2.60 -8.98
CA HIS A 93 0.10 3.30 -10.01
C HIS A 93 -1.25 3.70 -9.43
N PHE A 94 -1.79 4.82 -9.89
CA PHE A 94 -3.10 5.32 -9.49
C PHE A 94 -3.89 5.73 -10.73
N GLY A 95 -5.21 5.53 -10.68
CA GLY A 95 -6.12 5.91 -11.74
C GLY A 95 -7.45 5.20 -11.63
N ASP A 96 -8.34 5.47 -12.56
CA ASP A 96 -9.66 4.86 -12.62
C ASP A 96 -9.63 3.52 -13.37
N LEU A 97 -9.96 2.45 -12.66
CA LEU A 97 -10.09 1.12 -13.24
C LEU A 97 -11.43 0.88 -13.94
N SER A 98 -12.41 1.78 -13.78
CA SER A 98 -13.67 1.71 -14.50
C SER A 98 -13.57 2.23 -15.94
N ASP A 99 -12.57 3.09 -16.20
CA ASP A 99 -12.24 3.55 -17.54
C ASP A 99 -11.25 2.58 -18.24
N PRO A 100 -11.69 1.84 -19.26
CA PRO A 100 -10.80 0.94 -20.01
C PRO A 100 -9.64 1.64 -20.72
N ALA A 101 -9.79 2.94 -21.01
CA ALA A 101 -8.78 3.75 -21.68
C ALA A 101 -7.72 4.30 -20.70
N SER A 102 -7.96 4.20 -19.39
CA SER A 102 -7.03 4.68 -18.39
C SER A 102 -5.67 3.95 -18.43
N PRO A 103 -4.56 4.63 -18.10
CA PRO A 103 -3.25 4.00 -18.04
C PRO A 103 -3.20 2.78 -17.10
N VAL A 104 -3.92 2.83 -15.97
CA VAL A 104 -3.93 1.73 -15.00
C VAL A 104 -4.72 0.53 -15.51
N SER A 105 -5.85 0.73 -16.20
CA SER A 105 -6.63 -0.36 -16.80
C SER A 105 -5.84 -1.09 -17.88
N ARG A 106 -5.17 -0.32 -18.75
CA ARG A 106 -4.27 -0.90 -19.76
C ARG A 106 -3.12 -1.68 -19.12
N LEU A 107 -2.48 -1.12 -18.10
CA LEU A 107 -1.38 -1.77 -17.39
C LEU A 107 -1.81 -3.08 -16.72
N VAL A 108 -3.01 -3.11 -16.11
CA VAL A 108 -3.59 -4.32 -15.51
C VAL A 108 -3.86 -5.39 -16.57
N ALA A 109 -4.43 -5.01 -17.73
CA ALA A 109 -4.71 -5.92 -18.82
C ALA A 109 -3.43 -6.49 -19.46
N GLU A 110 -2.45 -5.62 -19.75
CA GLU A 110 -1.20 -6.01 -20.42
C GLU A 110 -0.31 -6.91 -19.55
N ARG A 111 -0.30 -6.68 -18.23
CA ARG A 111 0.58 -7.39 -17.31
C ARG A 111 -0.10 -8.54 -16.55
N GLY A 112 -1.39 -8.79 -16.80
CA GLY A 112 -2.14 -9.83 -16.09
C GLY A 112 -2.30 -9.50 -14.61
N GLY A 113 -2.85 -8.31 -14.31
CA GLY A 113 -3.13 -7.90 -12.92
C GLY A 113 -4.12 -8.85 -12.26
N TYR A 114 -3.94 -9.08 -10.95
CA TYR A 114 -4.71 -10.05 -10.18
C TYR A 114 -5.16 -9.50 -8.82
N ASP A 115 -6.18 -10.10 -8.27
CA ASP A 115 -6.68 -9.82 -6.92
C ASP A 115 -5.84 -10.55 -5.87
N LEU A 116 -5.52 -9.87 -4.79
CA LEU A 116 -4.90 -10.52 -3.64
C LEU A 116 -5.95 -11.37 -2.92
N MET A 117 -5.68 -12.66 -2.72
CA MET A 117 -6.56 -13.62 -2.04
C MET A 117 -7.99 -13.64 -2.64
N PRO A 118 -8.15 -13.98 -3.93
CA PRO A 118 -9.46 -13.95 -4.59
C PRO A 118 -10.46 -14.94 -3.98
N GLU A 119 -9.98 -16.00 -3.31
CA GLU A 119 -10.78 -16.98 -2.59
C GLU A 119 -11.61 -16.39 -1.44
N LEU A 120 -11.24 -15.22 -0.93
CA LEU A 120 -11.95 -14.55 0.15
C LEU A 120 -13.20 -13.78 -0.33
N GLY A 121 -13.41 -13.66 -1.64
CA GLY A 121 -14.60 -13.06 -2.22
C GLY A 121 -14.79 -11.56 -1.95
N THR A 122 -13.79 -10.87 -1.43
CA THR A 122 -13.89 -9.44 -1.05
C THR A 122 -13.80 -8.50 -2.25
N ARG A 123 -13.42 -8.98 -3.41
CA ARG A 123 -13.23 -8.21 -4.66
C ARG A 123 -12.42 -6.92 -4.45
N PRO A 124 -11.10 -7.00 -4.17
CA PRO A 124 -10.26 -5.82 -3.97
C PRO A 124 -10.29 -4.89 -5.18
N THR A 125 -10.42 -3.58 -4.94
CA THR A 125 -10.26 -2.58 -6.02
C THR A 125 -8.80 -2.48 -6.43
N ASN A 126 -7.88 -2.52 -5.47
CA ASN A 126 -6.45 -2.53 -5.80
C ASN A 126 -6.05 -3.85 -6.45
N LYS A 127 -5.41 -3.78 -7.62
CA LYS A 127 -4.86 -4.92 -8.34
C LYS A 127 -3.36 -5.05 -8.11
N TYR A 128 -2.88 -6.26 -8.07
CA TYR A 128 -1.46 -6.56 -8.01
C TYR A 128 -0.96 -6.96 -9.40
N LEU A 129 0.22 -6.50 -9.74
CA LEU A 129 0.88 -6.89 -10.97
C LEU A 129 1.95 -7.95 -10.67
N PRO A 130 2.10 -8.97 -11.52
CA PRO A 130 3.18 -9.94 -11.35
C PRO A 130 4.54 -9.24 -11.42
N PRO A 131 5.58 -9.81 -10.77
CA PRO A 131 6.93 -9.27 -10.86
C PRO A 131 7.35 -9.08 -12.31
N ARG A 132 8.04 -7.98 -12.60
CA ARG A 132 8.71 -7.84 -13.90
C ARG A 132 9.75 -8.96 -14.00
N LYS A 133 9.76 -9.71 -15.11
CA LYS A 133 10.89 -10.57 -15.40
C LYS A 133 12.12 -9.68 -15.42
N LYS A 134 13.02 -9.86 -14.47
CA LYS A 134 14.35 -9.28 -14.60
C LYS A 134 14.88 -9.83 -15.92
N GLY A 135 15.12 -8.96 -16.91
CA GLY A 135 15.94 -9.35 -18.05
C GLY A 135 17.16 -10.05 -17.45
N ALA A 136 17.62 -11.11 -18.09
CA ALA A 136 18.87 -11.75 -17.65
C ALA A 136 19.97 -10.67 -17.74
N ALA A 137 20.03 -9.80 -16.71
CA ALA A 137 21.22 -9.10 -16.41
C ALA A 137 22.21 -10.23 -16.14
N GLU A 138 23.19 -10.40 -17.01
CA GLU A 138 24.37 -11.19 -16.70
C GLU A 138 24.69 -10.80 -15.26
N ALA A 139 24.64 -11.78 -14.36
CA ALA A 139 25.06 -11.57 -12.99
C ALA A 139 26.49 -11.09 -13.10
N GLY A 140 26.70 -9.78 -13.01
CA GLY A 140 28.04 -9.24 -12.90
C GLY A 140 28.72 -10.03 -11.78
N PRO A 141 30.04 -10.24 -11.84
CA PRO A 141 30.74 -11.04 -10.86
C PRO A 141 30.24 -10.59 -9.49
N LEU A 142 29.66 -11.54 -8.73
CA LEU A 142 29.29 -11.31 -7.35
C LEU A 142 30.47 -10.63 -6.70
N MET A 143 30.31 -9.41 -6.21
CA MET A 143 31.34 -8.80 -5.38
C MET A 143 31.70 -9.85 -4.34
N PRO A 144 32.99 -10.24 -4.22
CA PRO A 144 33.38 -11.23 -3.24
C PRO A 144 32.82 -10.76 -1.91
N LEU A 145 32.06 -11.63 -1.26
CA LEU A 145 31.59 -11.38 0.11
C LEU A 145 32.87 -11.01 0.88
N VAL A 146 32.94 -9.79 1.38
CA VAL A 146 34.02 -9.38 2.26
C VAL A 146 34.04 -10.42 3.37
N ASP A 147 35.10 -11.17 3.46
CA ASP A 147 35.26 -12.21 4.48
C ASP A 147 35.24 -11.53 5.85
N VAL A 148 34.07 -11.49 6.47
CA VAL A 148 33.89 -10.86 7.77
C VAL A 148 34.63 -11.61 8.86
N GLN A 149 35.12 -12.85 8.58
CA GLN A 149 35.88 -13.64 9.51
C GLN A 149 37.37 -13.21 9.62
N ALA A 150 37.88 -12.49 8.60
CA ALA A 150 39.25 -11.98 8.62
C ALA A 150 39.45 -10.70 9.44
N THR A 151 38.35 -10.09 9.92
CA THR A 151 38.42 -8.87 10.74
C THR A 151 37.74 -9.09 12.08
N GLY A 152 38.41 -9.85 12.95
CA GLY A 152 38.09 -9.83 14.39
C GLY A 152 38.17 -8.40 14.94
N LEU A 153 37.70 -8.21 16.17
CA LEU A 153 37.66 -6.91 16.88
C LEU A 153 39.01 -6.14 16.75
N ALA A 154 40.11 -6.85 16.69
CA ALA A 154 41.47 -6.32 16.48
C ALA A 154 41.60 -5.63 15.11
N GLY A 155 41.17 -6.24 14.03
CA GLY A 155 41.28 -5.64 12.69
C GLY A 155 40.33 -4.46 12.47
N TRP A 156 39.22 -4.35 13.25
CA TRP A 156 38.35 -3.19 13.30
C TRP A 156 39.05 -2.04 14.05
N LEU A 157 39.71 -2.32 15.18
CA LEU A 157 40.46 -1.35 15.98
C LEU A 157 41.66 -0.79 15.20
N ASP A 158 42.39 -1.62 14.46
CA ASP A 158 43.49 -1.16 13.62
C ASP A 158 43.07 -0.18 12.52
N ARG A 159 41.86 -0.35 11.96
CA ARG A 159 41.34 0.58 10.97
C ARG A 159 40.91 1.93 11.57
N ILE A 160 40.53 1.95 12.84
CA ILE A 160 40.12 3.20 13.52
C ILE A 160 41.35 3.91 14.08
N LEU A 161 42.33 3.18 14.64
CA LEU A 161 43.52 3.74 15.28
C LEU A 161 44.69 4.01 14.32
N GLY A 162 44.71 3.32 13.17
CA GLY A 162 45.75 3.51 12.15
C GLY A 162 45.55 4.68 11.20
N ARG A 163 44.62 5.58 11.49
CA ARG A 163 44.33 6.82 10.72
C ARG A 163 44.79 8.09 11.43
N PHE A 164 45.76 8.00 12.30
CA PHE A 164 46.47 9.16 12.85
C PHE A 164 47.94 9.12 12.48
#